data_a922b4207432f0e475b002e0877f72a6
#
_entry.id   a922b4207432f0e475b002e0877f72a6
#
_cell.length_a   1.000
_cell.length_b   1.000
_cell.length_c   1.000
_cell.angle_alpha   90.00
_cell.angle_beta   90.00
_cell.angle_gamma   90.00
#
_symmetry.space_group_name_H-M   'P 1'
#
loop_
_entity.id
_entity.type
_entity.pdbx_description
1 polymer ?
#
loop_
_entity_poly.entity_id
_entity_poly.type
_entity_poly.pdbx_seq_one_letter_code
_entity_poly.pdbx_strand_id
1 'polypeptide(L)'
;MNSLTDWERELALLENKSNLRKLPVIRHLGREVEVNGKVMLNLSSNDYLGLAAYLPLRTEFLQSLTPDTFLPSSSSSRLLTGNFDIYVQIEDLLARLYRKESALVFNSGYHMNAGILPAVSDTRTLILADKLVHASIIDGIRLSAAKCIRYRHNRYEQLEQLLVSNHAGYDRIIIVTESIFSMDGDEADLRRLVTLKQQYDNVLLYVDEAHAVGVRG
;
A
#
# COMPACT_ATOMS: atom_id res chain seq x y z
N MET A 1 29.16 -3.60 24.15
CA MET A 1 28.16 -3.10 25.10
C MET A 1 27.55 -1.84 24.48
N ASN A 2 26.44 -1.97 23.76
CA ASN A 2 25.64 -0.78 23.41
C ASN A 2 24.91 -0.39 24.68
N SER A 3 25.35 0.67 25.31
CA SER A 3 24.67 1.17 26.49
C SER A 3 23.41 1.93 26.07
N LEU A 4 22.41 2.01 26.94
CA LEU A 4 21.21 2.86 26.74
C LEU A 4 21.60 4.29 26.32
N THR A 5 22.80 4.74 26.68
CA THR A 5 23.39 6.02 26.29
C THR A 5 23.60 6.22 24.78
N ASP A 6 23.73 5.16 23.99
CA ASP A 6 23.91 5.29 22.53
C ASP A 6 22.56 5.63 21.86
N TRP A 7 21.46 5.03 22.30
CA TRP A 7 20.12 5.36 21.81
C TRP A 7 19.69 6.76 22.18
N GLU A 8 20.00 7.22 23.41
CA GLU A 8 19.74 8.61 23.84
C GLU A 8 20.47 9.61 22.98
N ARG A 9 21.73 9.30 22.63
CA ARG A 9 22.54 10.15 21.75
C ARG A 9 21.97 10.18 20.32
N GLU A 10 21.54 9.06 19.79
CA GLU A 10 20.89 8.98 18.47
C GLU A 10 19.58 9.76 18.44
N LEU A 11 18.73 9.63 19.47
CA LEU A 11 17.50 10.42 19.59
C LEU A 11 17.76 11.90 19.64
N ALA A 12 18.78 12.34 20.41
CA ALA A 12 19.17 13.75 20.47
C ALA A 12 19.69 14.25 19.12
N LEU A 13 20.43 13.44 18.36
CA LEU A 13 20.85 13.78 16.99
C LEU A 13 19.67 13.94 16.03
N LEU A 14 18.65 13.08 16.14
CA LEU A 14 17.43 13.20 15.34
C LEU A 14 16.65 14.46 15.71
N GLU A 15 16.55 14.79 17.00
CA GLU A 15 15.89 16.01 17.48
C GLU A 15 16.61 17.26 16.99
N ASN A 16 17.94 17.32 17.10
CA ASN A 16 18.75 18.43 16.61
C ASN A 16 18.64 18.65 15.10
N LYS A 17 18.40 17.58 14.33
CA LYS A 17 18.16 17.63 12.88
C LYS A 17 16.69 17.86 12.51
N SER A 18 15.80 18.09 13.48
CA SER A 18 14.35 18.17 13.28
C SER A 18 13.75 16.94 12.59
N ASN A 19 14.39 15.77 12.74
CA ASN A 19 13.97 14.51 12.14
C ASN A 19 13.35 13.54 13.16
N LEU A 20 13.31 13.92 14.45
CA LEU A 20 12.66 13.10 15.48
C LEU A 20 11.15 13.16 15.29
N ARG A 21 10.56 12.02 14.94
CA ARG A 21 9.11 11.90 14.79
C ARG A 21 8.48 11.60 16.16
N LYS A 22 7.59 12.49 16.59
CA LYS A 22 6.78 12.32 17.81
C LYS A 22 5.34 12.05 17.39
N LEU A 23 4.70 11.07 18.03
CA LEU A 23 3.28 10.77 17.81
C LEU A 23 2.44 11.73 18.64
N PRO A 24 1.72 12.68 18.02
CA PRO A 24 0.85 13.59 18.77
C PRO A 24 -0.41 12.85 19.23
N VAL A 25 -0.93 13.23 20.40
CA VAL A 25 -2.28 12.84 20.82
C VAL A 25 -3.27 13.73 20.10
N ILE A 26 -4.15 13.10 19.30
CA ILE A 26 -5.10 13.82 18.46
C ILE A 26 -6.53 13.43 18.84
N ARG A 27 -7.39 14.42 19.04
CA ARG A 27 -8.83 14.23 19.16
C ARG A 27 -9.50 14.60 17.84
N HIS A 28 -10.22 13.63 17.26
CA HIS A 28 -10.96 13.85 16.01
C HIS A 28 -12.31 14.54 16.27
N LEU A 29 -12.61 15.58 15.50
CA LEU A 29 -13.80 16.40 15.56
C LEU A 29 -14.49 16.47 14.16
N GLY A 30 -14.62 15.33 13.48
CA GLY A 30 -15.11 15.27 12.11
C GLY A 30 -14.03 15.72 11.11
N ARG A 31 -14.26 16.84 10.43
CA ARG A 31 -13.27 17.43 9.49
C ARG A 31 -12.13 18.18 10.19
N GLU A 32 -12.23 18.35 11.50
CA GLU A 32 -11.24 19.06 12.32
C GLU A 32 -10.56 18.10 13.28
N VAL A 33 -9.42 18.52 13.80
CA VAL A 33 -8.67 17.82 14.85
C VAL A 33 -8.25 18.80 15.92
N GLU A 34 -8.22 18.33 17.16
CA GLU A 34 -7.66 19.05 18.28
C GLU A 34 -6.31 18.43 18.65
N VAL A 35 -5.27 19.26 18.67
CA VAL A 35 -3.90 18.91 19.06
C VAL A 35 -3.40 19.95 20.06
N ASN A 36 -3.02 19.53 21.26
CA ASN A 36 -2.53 20.42 22.31
C ASN A 36 -3.49 21.61 22.60
N GLY A 37 -4.81 21.33 22.62
CA GLY A 37 -5.85 22.33 22.88
C GLY A 37 -6.13 23.30 21.71
N LYS A 38 -5.52 23.08 20.53
CA LYS A 38 -5.78 23.87 19.33
C LYS A 38 -6.61 23.05 18.36
N VAL A 39 -7.72 23.63 17.91
CA VAL A 39 -8.57 23.06 16.84
C VAL A 39 -8.08 23.55 15.50
N MET A 40 -7.93 22.65 14.54
CA MET A 40 -7.49 22.94 13.19
C MET A 40 -8.15 22.01 12.16
N LEU A 41 -8.22 22.45 10.92
CA LEU A 41 -8.71 21.62 9.81
C LEU A 41 -7.76 20.45 9.56
N ASN A 42 -8.31 19.23 9.44
CA ASN A 42 -7.53 18.03 9.16
C ASN A 42 -7.28 17.86 7.65
N LEU A 43 -6.13 18.28 7.18
CA LEU A 43 -5.70 18.09 5.79
C LEU A 43 -4.77 16.87 5.62
N SER A 44 -4.57 16.08 6.69
CA SER A 44 -3.68 14.91 6.69
C SER A 44 -4.45 13.59 6.76
N SER A 45 -5.76 13.62 6.56
CA SER A 45 -6.61 12.43 6.63
C SER A 45 -6.60 11.68 5.30
N ASN A 46 -6.57 10.34 5.37
CA ASN A 46 -6.86 9.46 4.24
C ASN A 46 -8.37 9.11 4.14
N ASP A 47 -9.21 9.65 5.01
CA ASP A 47 -10.67 9.51 4.96
C ASP A 47 -11.25 10.48 3.91
N TYR A 48 -10.90 10.26 2.66
CA TYR A 48 -11.26 11.15 1.54
C TYR A 48 -12.77 11.30 1.33
N LEU A 49 -13.54 10.27 1.70
CA LEU A 49 -15.00 10.25 1.55
C LEU A 49 -15.74 10.64 2.84
N GLY A 50 -15.02 10.92 3.94
CA GLY A 50 -15.62 11.28 5.22
C GLY A 50 -16.38 10.13 5.90
N LEU A 51 -16.11 8.88 5.55
CA LEU A 51 -16.85 7.72 6.04
C LEU A 51 -16.61 7.44 7.51
N ALA A 52 -15.45 7.78 8.05
CA ALA A 52 -15.14 7.59 9.47
C ALA A 52 -16.09 8.36 10.39
N ALA A 53 -16.59 9.50 9.95
CA ALA A 53 -17.55 10.33 10.69
C ALA A 53 -19.02 10.06 10.31
N TYR A 54 -19.29 9.21 9.30
CA TYR A 54 -20.64 8.98 8.81
C TYR A 54 -21.43 8.07 9.74
N LEU A 55 -22.18 8.69 10.65
CA LEU A 55 -22.91 7.99 11.72
C LEU A 55 -23.92 6.94 11.23
N PRO A 56 -24.71 7.16 10.14
CA PRO A 56 -25.65 6.15 9.67
C PRO A 56 -24.97 4.81 9.34
N LEU A 57 -23.87 4.85 8.58
CA LEU A 57 -23.10 3.63 8.22
C LEU A 57 -22.58 2.90 9.46
N ARG A 58 -22.04 3.66 10.43
CA ARG A 58 -21.53 3.09 11.69
C ARG A 58 -22.63 2.45 12.50
N THR A 59 -23.80 3.11 12.59
CA THR A 59 -24.95 2.60 13.32
C THR A 59 -25.50 1.32 12.67
N GLU A 60 -25.67 1.33 11.36
CA GLU A 60 -26.13 0.15 10.61
C GLU A 60 -25.16 -1.03 10.79
N PHE A 61 -23.86 -0.80 10.68
CA PHE A 61 -22.85 -1.83 10.91
C PHE A 61 -22.95 -2.40 12.33
N LEU A 62 -23.00 -1.56 13.36
CA LEU A 62 -23.09 -2.03 14.76
C LEU A 62 -24.39 -2.79 15.04
N GLN A 63 -25.51 -2.39 14.42
CA GLN A 63 -26.80 -3.08 14.55
C GLN A 63 -26.85 -4.43 13.83
N SER A 64 -26.01 -4.60 12.80
CA SER A 64 -25.91 -5.87 12.05
C SER A 64 -25.11 -6.95 12.78
N LEU A 65 -24.34 -6.57 13.81
CA LEU A 65 -23.52 -7.51 14.58
C LEU A 65 -24.37 -8.32 15.56
N THR A 66 -24.08 -9.61 15.64
CA THR A 66 -24.65 -10.54 16.63
C THR A 66 -23.51 -11.21 17.41
N PRO A 67 -23.79 -11.88 18.55
CA PRO A 67 -22.76 -12.65 19.24
C PRO A 67 -22.07 -13.69 18.36
N ASP A 68 -22.76 -14.22 17.37
CA ASP A 68 -22.23 -15.26 16.46
C ASP A 68 -21.37 -14.64 15.32
N THR A 69 -21.66 -13.41 14.91
CA THR A 69 -20.92 -12.72 13.83
C THR A 69 -19.82 -11.81 14.33
N PHE A 70 -19.88 -11.37 15.59
CA PHE A 70 -18.84 -10.56 16.20
C PHE A 70 -17.76 -11.46 16.83
N LEU A 71 -16.73 -11.75 16.06
CA LEU A 71 -15.60 -12.56 16.50
C LEU A 71 -14.42 -11.64 16.88
N PRO A 72 -14.05 -11.55 18.18
CA PRO A 72 -13.02 -10.64 18.64
C PRO A 72 -11.60 -11.10 18.32
N SER A 73 -11.44 -12.30 17.77
CA SER A 73 -10.15 -12.90 17.44
C SER A 73 -10.27 -13.82 16.26
N SER A 74 -9.23 -13.87 15.41
CA SER A 74 -9.08 -14.90 14.38
C SER A 74 -8.66 -16.26 14.93
N SER A 75 -8.30 -16.33 16.21
CA SER A 75 -7.88 -17.55 16.94
C SER A 75 -6.62 -18.23 16.42
N SER A 76 -6.30 -18.09 15.12
CA SER A 76 -5.15 -18.72 14.46
C SER A 76 -4.80 -18.00 13.16
N SER A 77 -3.72 -18.42 12.50
CA SER A 77 -3.40 -17.97 11.14
C SER A 77 -4.43 -18.48 10.13
N ARG A 78 -4.61 -17.74 9.03
CA ARG A 78 -5.51 -18.11 7.93
C ARG A 78 -5.15 -19.47 7.30
N LEU A 79 -3.87 -19.82 7.28
CA LEU A 79 -3.41 -21.10 6.72
C LEU A 79 -3.86 -22.31 7.55
N LEU A 80 -4.22 -22.11 8.81
CA LEU A 80 -4.69 -23.16 9.71
C LEU A 80 -6.20 -23.06 9.92
N THR A 81 -6.63 -22.51 11.07
CA THR A 81 -8.05 -22.44 11.46
C THR A 81 -8.59 -21.01 11.53
N GLY A 82 -7.80 -20.00 11.23
CA GLY A 82 -8.17 -18.58 11.31
C GLY A 82 -8.75 -17.99 10.01
N ASN A 83 -9.01 -18.82 8.99
CA ASN A 83 -9.64 -18.36 7.74
C ASN A 83 -11.16 -18.47 7.84
N PHE A 84 -11.77 -17.55 8.58
CA PHE A 84 -13.21 -17.50 8.73
C PHE A 84 -13.92 -17.15 7.41
N ASP A 85 -15.20 -17.53 7.30
CA ASP A 85 -16.03 -17.31 6.12
C ASP A 85 -16.16 -15.85 5.70
N ILE A 86 -16.07 -14.92 6.66
CA ILE A 86 -16.05 -13.48 6.37
C ILE A 86 -14.89 -13.06 5.45
N TYR A 87 -13.73 -13.73 5.55
CA TYR A 87 -12.62 -13.46 4.61
C TYR A 87 -13.00 -13.83 3.19
N VAL A 88 -13.61 -15.00 3.00
CA VAL A 88 -14.05 -15.48 1.68
C VAL A 88 -15.09 -14.51 1.10
N GLN A 89 -16.08 -14.11 1.91
CA GLN A 89 -17.12 -13.15 1.48
C GLN A 89 -16.53 -11.81 1.03
N ILE A 90 -15.55 -11.27 1.77
CA ILE A 90 -14.87 -10.00 1.42
C ILE A 90 -14.04 -10.19 0.15
N GLU A 91 -13.28 -11.27 0.04
CA GLU A 91 -12.42 -11.56 -1.12
C GLU A 91 -13.26 -11.75 -2.38
N ASP A 92 -14.36 -12.48 -2.32
CA ASP A 92 -15.31 -12.63 -3.43
C ASP A 92 -15.95 -11.29 -3.83
N LEU A 93 -16.31 -10.46 -2.85
CA LEU A 93 -16.85 -9.12 -3.11
C LEU A 93 -15.82 -8.25 -3.83
N LEU A 94 -14.59 -8.20 -3.32
CA LEU A 94 -13.50 -7.43 -3.92
C LEU A 94 -13.17 -7.93 -5.33
N ALA A 95 -13.07 -9.24 -5.53
CA ALA A 95 -12.83 -9.84 -6.85
C ALA A 95 -13.89 -9.38 -7.86
N ARG A 96 -15.17 -9.39 -7.48
CA ARG A 96 -16.26 -8.91 -8.34
C ARG A 96 -16.18 -7.43 -8.61
N LEU A 97 -15.94 -6.59 -7.57
CA LEU A 97 -15.85 -5.13 -7.71
C LEU A 97 -14.73 -4.73 -8.66
N TYR A 98 -13.58 -5.37 -8.53
CA TYR A 98 -12.40 -5.09 -9.37
C TYR A 98 -12.37 -5.89 -10.67
N ARG A 99 -13.37 -6.74 -10.93
CA ARG A 99 -13.44 -7.64 -12.11
C ARG A 99 -12.16 -8.46 -12.26
N LYS A 100 -11.71 -9.04 -11.15
CA LYS A 100 -10.54 -9.92 -11.08
C LYS A 100 -10.97 -11.35 -10.77
N GLU A 101 -10.11 -12.32 -11.11
CA GLU A 101 -10.35 -13.73 -10.84
C GLU A 101 -10.39 -14.04 -9.34
N SER A 102 -9.60 -13.33 -8.56
CA SER A 102 -9.51 -13.51 -7.11
C SER A 102 -9.02 -12.26 -6.41
N ALA A 103 -9.22 -12.20 -5.10
CA ALA A 103 -8.65 -11.21 -4.21
C ALA A 103 -8.07 -11.91 -2.97
N LEU A 104 -7.15 -11.26 -2.28
CA LEU A 104 -6.56 -11.74 -1.04
C LEU A 104 -6.44 -10.58 -0.05
N VAL A 105 -7.03 -10.73 1.13
CA VAL A 105 -7.02 -9.72 2.20
C VAL A 105 -5.78 -9.90 3.08
N PHE A 106 -5.10 -8.80 3.36
CA PHE A 106 -3.97 -8.69 4.27
C PHE A 106 -4.30 -7.74 5.43
N ASN A 107 -3.58 -7.87 6.53
CA ASN A 107 -3.76 -7.01 7.72
C ASN A 107 -3.38 -5.54 7.48
N SER A 108 -2.56 -5.26 6.49
CA SER A 108 -2.20 -3.90 6.06
C SER A 108 -1.58 -3.91 4.66
N GLY A 109 -1.59 -2.76 3.98
CA GLY A 109 -0.88 -2.56 2.73
C GLY A 109 0.63 -2.81 2.85
N TYR A 110 1.23 -2.51 4.01
CA TYR A 110 2.64 -2.83 4.25
C TYR A 110 2.88 -4.34 4.18
N HIS A 111 2.10 -5.15 4.89
CA HIS A 111 2.24 -6.61 4.85
C HIS A 111 1.97 -7.17 3.45
N MET A 112 1.01 -6.60 2.74
CA MET A 112 0.70 -6.97 1.36
C MET A 112 1.91 -6.73 0.46
N ASN A 113 2.46 -5.51 0.43
CA ASN A 113 3.61 -5.15 -0.41
C ASN A 113 4.86 -5.96 -0.03
N ALA A 114 5.14 -6.14 1.29
CA ALA A 114 6.27 -6.91 1.78
C ALA A 114 6.13 -8.42 1.51
N GLY A 115 4.92 -8.94 1.40
CA GLY A 115 4.65 -10.36 1.15
C GLY A 115 4.52 -10.72 -0.33
N ILE A 116 3.77 -9.93 -1.10
CA ILE A 116 3.44 -10.27 -2.51
C ILE A 116 4.67 -10.14 -3.42
N LEU A 117 5.41 -9.03 -3.31
CA LEU A 117 6.54 -8.80 -4.22
C LEU A 117 7.59 -9.93 -4.18
N PRO A 118 8.06 -10.40 -3.00
CA PRO A 118 8.94 -11.57 -2.97
C PRO A 118 8.25 -12.87 -3.40
N ALA A 119 6.95 -13.04 -3.14
CA ALA A 119 6.23 -14.25 -3.51
C ALA A 119 6.05 -14.43 -5.04
N VAL A 120 5.94 -13.31 -5.78
CA VAL A 120 5.75 -13.33 -7.24
C VAL A 120 7.04 -13.10 -8.03
N SER A 121 8.19 -13.02 -7.35
CA SER A 121 9.49 -12.69 -7.95
C SER A 121 10.56 -13.72 -7.60
N ASP A 122 11.47 -13.93 -8.53
CA ASP A 122 12.64 -14.78 -8.37
C ASP A 122 13.89 -14.12 -9.00
N THR A 123 15.00 -14.85 -9.08
CA THR A 123 16.27 -14.38 -9.67
C THR A 123 16.18 -14.09 -11.19
N ARG A 124 15.13 -14.60 -11.85
CA ARG A 124 14.85 -14.37 -13.28
C ARG A 124 13.78 -13.29 -13.50
N THR A 125 13.39 -12.61 -12.43
CA THR A 125 12.45 -11.50 -12.44
C THR A 125 13.19 -10.16 -12.41
N LEU A 126 12.77 -9.21 -13.27
CA LEU A 126 13.18 -7.81 -13.18
C LEU A 126 12.02 -6.98 -12.67
N ILE A 127 12.26 -6.18 -11.65
CA ILE A 127 11.30 -5.18 -11.17
C ILE A 127 11.72 -3.81 -11.69
N LEU A 128 10.81 -3.15 -12.41
CA LEU A 128 10.94 -1.76 -12.86
C LEU A 128 10.04 -0.89 -12.00
N ALA A 129 10.59 -0.25 -10.97
CA ALA A 129 9.82 0.52 -10.00
C ALA A 129 9.95 2.03 -10.24
N ASP A 130 8.82 2.74 -10.14
CA ASP A 130 8.86 4.20 -10.08
C ASP A 130 9.66 4.66 -8.86
N LYS A 131 10.39 5.77 -9.02
CA LYS A 131 11.29 6.27 -7.97
C LYS A 131 10.54 6.73 -6.71
N LEU A 132 9.27 7.09 -6.80
CA LEU A 132 8.48 7.60 -5.67
C LEU A 132 7.51 6.58 -5.07
N VAL A 133 7.56 5.30 -5.47
CA VAL A 133 6.72 4.28 -4.83
C VAL A 133 6.94 4.20 -3.32
N HIS A 134 5.88 3.86 -2.61
CA HIS A 134 5.83 3.80 -1.15
C HIS A 134 6.94 2.93 -0.55
N ALA A 135 7.39 3.29 0.66
CA ALA A 135 8.47 2.59 1.37
C ALA A 135 8.20 1.09 1.54
N SER A 136 6.95 0.67 1.77
CA SER A 136 6.58 -0.74 1.87
C SER A 136 6.84 -1.55 0.60
N ILE A 137 6.67 -0.92 -0.58
CA ILE A 137 7.01 -1.51 -1.87
C ILE A 137 8.54 -1.71 -1.97
N ILE A 138 9.31 -0.69 -1.55
CA ILE A 138 10.77 -0.79 -1.54
C ILE A 138 11.24 -1.91 -0.61
N ASP A 139 10.61 -2.06 0.55
CA ASP A 139 10.94 -3.15 1.48
C ASP A 139 10.56 -4.52 0.89
N GLY A 140 9.40 -4.64 0.25
CA GLY A 140 9.02 -5.85 -0.49
C GLY A 140 10.00 -6.21 -1.62
N ILE A 141 10.47 -5.20 -2.37
CA ILE A 141 11.51 -5.38 -3.39
C ILE A 141 12.82 -5.88 -2.77
N ARG A 142 13.24 -5.31 -1.64
CA ARG A 142 14.46 -5.73 -0.93
C ARG A 142 14.38 -7.16 -0.40
N LEU A 143 13.19 -7.60 -0.01
CA LEU A 143 12.94 -8.98 0.44
C LEU A 143 12.88 -9.97 -0.72
N SER A 144 12.70 -9.51 -1.95
CA SER A 144 12.66 -10.36 -3.13
C SER A 144 14.06 -10.74 -3.62
N ALA A 145 14.14 -11.83 -4.39
CA ALA A 145 15.36 -12.22 -5.10
C ALA A 145 15.50 -11.52 -6.47
N ALA A 146 14.55 -10.68 -6.85
CA ALA A 146 14.52 -10.01 -8.14
C ALA A 146 15.55 -8.89 -8.24
N LYS A 147 16.09 -8.68 -9.46
CA LYS A 147 16.80 -7.44 -9.76
C LYS A 147 15.81 -6.29 -9.85
N CYS A 148 16.17 -5.13 -9.30
CA CYS A 148 15.36 -3.93 -9.40
C CYS A 148 16.12 -2.81 -10.12
N ILE A 149 15.41 -2.14 -11.04
CA ILE A 149 15.84 -0.87 -11.64
C ILE A 149 14.75 0.15 -11.34
N ARG A 150 15.14 1.28 -10.74
CA ARG A 150 14.22 2.38 -10.45
C ARG A 150 14.28 3.40 -11.59
N TYR A 151 13.14 3.62 -12.27
CA TYR A 151 13.02 4.68 -13.26
C TYR A 151 12.58 6.01 -12.61
N ARG A 152 12.88 7.12 -13.28
CA ARG A 152 12.50 8.45 -12.80
C ARG A 152 10.98 8.57 -12.79
N HIS A 153 10.48 9.22 -11.75
CA HIS A 153 9.07 9.41 -11.51
C HIS A 153 8.31 9.88 -12.75
N ASN A 154 7.28 9.11 -13.13
CA ASN A 154 6.42 9.32 -14.30
C ASN A 154 7.17 9.51 -15.64
N ARG A 155 8.44 9.01 -15.76
CA ARG A 155 9.21 9.06 -16.99
C ARG A 155 9.04 7.80 -17.84
N TYR A 156 7.93 7.76 -18.56
CA TYR A 156 7.54 6.58 -19.34
C TYR A 156 8.47 6.29 -20.51
N GLU A 157 9.13 7.31 -21.12
CA GLU A 157 10.15 7.11 -22.16
C GLU A 157 11.35 6.33 -21.61
N GLN A 158 11.76 6.59 -20.38
CA GLN A 158 12.81 5.81 -19.71
C GLN A 158 12.35 4.38 -19.44
N LEU A 159 11.09 4.19 -19.00
CA LEU A 159 10.51 2.88 -18.77
C LEU A 159 10.45 2.06 -20.06
N GLU A 160 10.04 2.66 -21.18
CA GLU A 160 10.05 2.03 -22.51
C GLU A 160 11.45 1.56 -22.91
N GLN A 161 12.45 2.42 -22.76
CA GLN A 161 13.86 2.07 -23.05
C GLN A 161 14.33 0.89 -22.19
N LEU A 162 13.94 0.86 -20.91
CA LEU A 162 14.26 -0.24 -20.00
C LEU A 162 13.57 -1.53 -20.42
N LEU A 163 12.32 -1.49 -20.86
CA LEU A 163 11.59 -2.65 -21.37
C LEU A 163 12.25 -3.17 -22.66
N VAL A 164 12.50 -2.32 -23.65
CA VAL A 164 13.18 -2.70 -24.90
C VAL A 164 14.53 -3.38 -24.61
N SER A 165 15.30 -2.83 -23.68
CA SER A 165 16.66 -3.33 -23.39
C SER A 165 16.68 -4.62 -22.56
N ASN A 166 15.59 -4.97 -21.86
CA ASN A 166 15.62 -6.04 -20.88
C ASN A 166 14.60 -7.16 -21.11
N HIS A 167 13.53 -6.95 -21.91
CA HIS A 167 12.41 -7.91 -21.99
C HIS A 167 12.84 -9.34 -22.38
N ALA A 168 13.86 -9.48 -23.24
CA ALA A 168 14.35 -10.79 -23.64
C ALA A 168 15.29 -11.46 -22.63
N GLY A 169 15.76 -10.72 -21.62
CA GLY A 169 16.73 -11.21 -20.63
C GLY A 169 16.12 -11.75 -19.35
N TYR A 170 14.81 -11.64 -19.19
CA TYR A 170 14.09 -12.03 -17.97
C TYR A 170 12.83 -12.82 -18.31
N ASP A 171 12.52 -13.82 -17.49
CA ASP A 171 11.29 -14.60 -17.64
C ASP A 171 10.05 -13.78 -17.28
N ARG A 172 10.23 -12.81 -16.38
CA ARG A 172 9.17 -11.90 -15.90
C ARG A 172 9.71 -10.51 -15.66
N ILE A 173 8.94 -9.51 -16.04
CA ILE A 173 9.18 -8.12 -15.67
C ILE A 173 7.96 -7.60 -14.94
N ILE A 174 8.14 -6.95 -13.80
CA ILE A 174 7.06 -6.34 -13.02
C ILE A 174 7.27 -4.83 -13.04
N ILE A 175 6.37 -4.10 -13.69
CA ILE A 175 6.31 -2.65 -13.60
C ILE A 175 5.56 -2.32 -12.31
N VAL A 176 6.17 -1.54 -11.42
CA VAL A 176 5.62 -1.17 -10.12
C VAL A 176 5.42 0.33 -10.03
N THR A 177 4.20 0.74 -9.72
CA THR A 177 3.80 2.15 -9.58
C THR A 177 2.71 2.31 -8.53
N GLU A 178 2.37 3.56 -8.20
CA GLU A 178 1.13 3.92 -7.51
C GLU A 178 0.18 4.57 -8.52
N SER A 179 -1.13 4.45 -8.34
CA SER A 179 -2.09 5.18 -9.18
C SER A 179 -2.12 6.67 -8.83
N ILE A 180 -2.10 6.98 -7.54
CA ILE A 180 -1.94 8.32 -6.97
C ILE A 180 -0.81 8.25 -5.94
N PHE A 181 0.20 9.10 -6.11
CA PHE A 181 1.36 9.14 -5.21
C PHE A 181 1.05 9.95 -3.95
N SER A 182 1.28 9.36 -2.79
CA SER A 182 0.83 9.89 -1.49
C SER A 182 1.41 11.27 -1.12
N MET A 183 2.64 11.56 -1.54
CA MET A 183 3.35 12.78 -1.13
C MET A 183 3.00 13.99 -2.00
N ASP A 184 2.94 13.79 -3.32
CA ASP A 184 2.77 14.88 -4.28
C ASP A 184 1.34 14.95 -4.83
N GLY A 185 0.55 13.86 -4.66
CA GLY A 185 -0.85 13.78 -5.10
C GLY A 185 -1.01 13.68 -6.62
N ASP A 186 0.09 13.48 -7.34
CA ASP A 186 0.06 13.31 -8.78
C ASP A 186 -0.30 11.87 -9.19
N GLU A 187 -0.73 11.72 -10.43
CA GLU A 187 -1.28 10.47 -10.95
C GLU A 187 -0.30 9.81 -11.93
N ALA A 188 -0.26 8.48 -11.91
CA ALA A 188 0.37 7.72 -12.98
C ALA A 188 -0.54 7.65 -14.21
N ASP A 189 0.03 7.71 -15.40
CA ASP A 189 -0.69 7.40 -16.64
C ASP A 189 -0.88 5.88 -16.79
N LEU A 190 -1.89 5.35 -16.08
CA LEU A 190 -2.20 3.92 -16.09
C LEU A 190 -2.56 3.42 -17.50
N ARG A 191 -3.15 4.25 -18.37
CA ARG A 191 -3.47 3.85 -19.75
C ARG A 191 -2.20 3.60 -20.55
N ARG A 192 -1.22 4.47 -20.43
CA ARG A 192 0.09 4.29 -21.06
C ARG A 192 0.82 3.06 -20.52
N LEU A 193 0.77 2.84 -19.20
CA LEU A 193 1.36 1.66 -18.57
C LEU A 193 0.71 0.35 -19.04
N VAL A 194 -0.61 0.32 -19.19
CA VAL A 194 -1.34 -0.84 -19.74
C VAL A 194 -0.93 -1.06 -21.21
N THR A 195 -0.83 0.01 -22.00
CA THR A 195 -0.37 -0.09 -23.42
C THR A 195 1.05 -0.65 -23.49
N LEU A 196 1.96 -0.21 -22.64
CA LEU A 196 3.32 -0.74 -22.56
C LEU A 196 3.33 -2.22 -22.15
N LYS A 197 2.58 -2.57 -21.12
CA LYS A 197 2.44 -3.96 -20.67
C LYS A 197 1.94 -4.88 -21.79
N GLN A 198 0.98 -4.43 -22.59
CA GLN A 198 0.37 -5.23 -23.67
C GLN A 198 1.33 -5.54 -24.83
N GLN A 199 2.45 -4.83 -24.94
CA GLN A 199 3.48 -5.08 -25.99
C GLN A 199 4.38 -6.28 -25.67
N TYR A 200 4.32 -6.82 -24.45
CA TYR A 200 5.20 -7.87 -23.97
C TYR A 200 4.43 -8.92 -23.15
N ASP A 201 4.57 -10.18 -23.51
CA ASP A 201 3.86 -11.29 -22.82
C ASP A 201 4.37 -11.55 -21.41
N ASN A 202 5.64 -11.24 -21.13
CA ASN A 202 6.29 -11.46 -19.85
C ASN A 202 6.22 -10.26 -18.89
N VAL A 203 5.48 -9.19 -19.24
CA VAL A 203 5.35 -7.98 -18.41
C VAL A 203 4.06 -8.02 -17.60
N LEU A 204 4.19 -7.81 -16.30
CA LEU A 204 3.09 -7.61 -15.35
C LEU A 204 3.08 -6.16 -14.86
N LEU A 205 1.89 -5.67 -14.52
CA LEU A 205 1.71 -4.35 -13.91
C LEU A 205 1.24 -4.54 -12.46
N TYR A 206 2.00 -3.98 -11.52
CA TYR A 206 1.69 -3.90 -10.11
C TYR A 206 1.38 -2.45 -9.75
N VAL A 207 0.15 -2.19 -9.33
CA VAL A 207 -0.33 -0.84 -9.03
C VAL A 207 -0.80 -0.80 -7.57
N ASP A 208 -0.22 0.09 -6.79
CA ASP A 208 -0.73 0.42 -5.46
C ASP A 208 -1.81 1.51 -5.60
N GLU A 209 -3.01 1.21 -5.13
CA GLU A 209 -4.17 2.09 -5.25
C GLU A 209 -4.67 2.61 -3.88
N ALA A 210 -3.79 2.62 -2.87
CA ALA A 210 -4.15 3.04 -1.51
C ALA A 210 -4.79 4.43 -1.45
N HIS A 211 -4.47 5.32 -2.38
CA HIS A 211 -4.99 6.69 -2.45
C HIS A 211 -6.02 6.92 -3.57
N ALA A 212 -6.35 5.91 -4.37
CA ALA A 212 -7.23 6.06 -5.53
C ALA A 212 -8.60 5.41 -5.35
N VAL A 213 -8.68 4.28 -4.67
CA VAL A 213 -9.92 3.51 -4.50
C VAL A 213 -11.01 4.35 -3.83
N GLY A 214 -12.18 4.39 -4.49
CA GLY A 214 -13.32 5.18 -4.03
C GLY A 214 -13.21 6.70 -4.32
N VAL A 215 -12.06 7.18 -4.81
CA VAL A 215 -11.82 8.58 -5.17
C VAL A 215 -11.77 8.76 -6.68
N ARG A 216 -11.10 7.86 -7.39
CA ARG A 216 -10.91 7.91 -8.85
C ARG A 216 -11.50 6.73 -9.63
N GLY A 217 -12.05 5.75 -8.98
CA GLY A 217 -12.67 4.59 -9.61
C GLY A 217 -12.54 3.32 -8.82
#